data_372629406451bec65291a7b9c959f0b6
#
_entry.id   372629406451bec65291a7b9c959f0b6
#
_cell.length_a   1.000
_cell.length_b   1.000
_cell.length_c   1.000
_cell.angle_alpha   90.00
_cell.angle_beta   90.00
_cell.angle_gamma   90.00
#
_symmetry.space_group_name_H-M   'P 1'
#
loop_
_entity.id
_entity.type
_entity.pdbx_description
1 polymer ?
#
loop_
_entity_poly.entity_id
_entity_poly.type
_entity_poly.pdbx_seq_one_letter_code
_entity_poly.pdbx_strand_id
1 'polypeptide(L)'
;MTQTRSGRRRYYDIFSNFYDAFIRLHTCKDEDDTRNFLVDAAHLEGKTKPRILDICCGTGSVILAFKERYPESEAIGYDFSPGMLRKAQEKDLKGRIIFIEGTAATLPFDDSSFDVVTCSHALYELKGETREKALQEMKRVVRPDGYVLLMEHEVPRHPVIKFLFYISN
;
A
#
# COMPACT_ATOMS: atom_id res chain seq x y z
N MET A 1 -21.31 13.50 3.98
CA MET A 1 -21.15 13.02 5.37
C MET A 1 -19.70 12.63 5.56
N THR A 2 -18.95 13.33 6.40
CA THR A 2 -17.56 13.00 6.74
C THR A 2 -17.56 11.76 7.63
N GLN A 3 -17.19 10.60 7.08
CA GLN A 3 -16.94 9.43 7.91
C GLN A 3 -15.81 9.74 8.90
N THR A 4 -16.08 9.54 10.19
CA THR A 4 -15.07 9.69 11.22
C THR A 4 -13.98 8.64 11.04
N ARG A 5 -12.73 8.92 11.49
CA ARG A 5 -11.57 8.01 11.42
C ARG A 5 -11.89 6.61 11.98
N SER A 6 -12.69 6.54 13.05
CA SER A 6 -13.16 5.28 13.65
C SER A 6 -14.14 4.50 12.75
N GLY A 7 -15.01 5.18 12.01
CA GLY A 7 -15.94 4.55 11.08
C GLY A 7 -15.25 3.91 9.90
N ARG A 8 -14.23 4.58 9.32
CA ARG A 8 -13.43 4.00 8.23
C ARG A 8 -12.62 2.79 8.69
N ARG A 9 -11.99 2.86 9.86
CA ARG A 9 -11.24 1.72 10.42
C ARG A 9 -12.15 0.48 10.52
N ARG A 10 -13.35 0.63 11.13
CA ARG A 10 -14.31 -0.49 11.25
C ARG A 10 -14.78 -1.02 9.89
N TYR A 11 -14.95 -0.14 8.91
CA TYR A 11 -15.29 -0.54 7.53
C TYR A 11 -14.21 -1.45 6.96
N TYR A 12 -12.93 -1.04 6.99
CA TYR A 12 -11.82 -1.83 6.46
C TYR A 12 -11.56 -3.11 7.26
N ASP A 13 -11.77 -3.11 8.57
CA ASP A 13 -11.65 -4.31 9.40
C ASP A 13 -12.67 -5.39 9.00
N ILE A 14 -13.89 -5.00 8.65
CA ILE A 14 -14.93 -5.92 8.16
C ILE A 14 -14.67 -6.29 6.70
N PHE A 15 -14.35 -5.29 5.86
CA PHE A 15 -14.17 -5.44 4.44
C PHE A 15 -12.93 -6.32 4.10
N SER A 16 -11.92 -6.34 4.97
CA SER A 16 -10.73 -7.17 4.81
C SER A 16 -11.05 -8.66 4.56
N ASN A 17 -12.15 -9.17 5.12
CA ASN A 17 -12.56 -10.56 4.91
C ASN A 17 -13.02 -10.87 3.47
N PHE A 18 -13.44 -9.85 2.74
CA PHE A 18 -13.97 -9.96 1.38
C PHE A 18 -13.06 -9.29 0.35
N TYR A 19 -12.05 -8.53 0.80
CA TYR A 19 -11.23 -7.67 -0.03
C TYR A 19 -10.56 -8.43 -1.17
N ASP A 20 -9.84 -9.50 -0.87
CA ASP A 20 -9.12 -10.27 -1.88
C ASP A 20 -10.08 -10.98 -2.87
N ALA A 21 -11.25 -11.41 -2.41
CA ALA A 21 -12.28 -11.97 -3.29
C ALA A 21 -12.90 -10.90 -4.19
N PHE A 22 -13.15 -9.71 -3.62
CA PHE A 22 -13.66 -8.57 -4.36
C PHE A 22 -12.67 -8.11 -5.44
N ILE A 23 -11.41 -8.00 -5.09
CA ILE A 23 -10.36 -7.63 -6.04
C ILE A 23 -10.27 -8.67 -7.15
N ARG A 24 -10.17 -9.98 -6.85
CA ARG A 24 -10.13 -11.05 -7.86
C ARG A 24 -11.33 -11.05 -8.79
N LEU A 25 -12.51 -10.63 -8.34
CA LEU A 25 -13.72 -10.57 -9.15
C LEU A 25 -13.74 -9.37 -10.09
N HIS A 26 -13.11 -8.25 -9.71
CA HIS A 26 -13.19 -6.97 -10.43
C HIS A 26 -11.92 -6.63 -11.23
N THR A 27 -10.79 -7.26 -10.92
CA THR A 27 -9.56 -7.13 -11.72
C THR A 27 -9.47 -8.29 -12.68
N CYS A 28 -9.55 -7.99 -13.98
CA CYS A 28 -9.20 -8.95 -15.03
C CYS A 28 -7.72 -9.32 -14.88
N LYS A 29 -7.39 -10.60 -14.86
CA LYS A 29 -6.10 -11.30 -15.05
C LYS A 29 -4.72 -10.61 -14.78
N ASP A 30 -4.67 -9.29 -14.60
CA ASP A 30 -3.44 -8.47 -14.63
C ASP A 30 -2.94 -8.03 -13.24
N GLU A 31 -3.48 -8.56 -12.13
CA GLU A 31 -3.03 -8.14 -10.79
C GLU A 31 -1.56 -8.49 -10.52
N ASP A 32 -1.13 -9.68 -10.94
CA ASP A 32 0.25 -10.10 -10.77
C ASP A 32 1.19 -9.25 -11.63
N ASP A 33 0.76 -8.87 -12.84
CA ASP A 33 1.51 -7.98 -13.73
C ASP A 33 1.64 -6.57 -13.13
N THR A 34 0.58 -6.06 -12.50
CA THR A 34 0.58 -4.73 -11.89
C THR A 34 1.49 -4.65 -10.66
N ARG A 35 1.50 -5.70 -9.82
CA ARG A 35 2.41 -5.79 -8.66
C ARG A 35 3.87 -5.93 -9.11
N ASN A 36 4.12 -6.78 -10.11
CA ASN A 36 5.43 -6.96 -10.69
C ASN A 36 5.96 -5.68 -11.33
N PHE A 37 5.10 -4.87 -11.95
CA PHE A 37 5.47 -3.56 -12.47
C PHE A 37 6.04 -2.63 -11.40
N LEU A 38 5.42 -2.56 -10.19
CA LEU A 38 5.96 -1.77 -9.08
C LEU A 38 7.32 -2.32 -8.61
N VAL A 39 7.44 -3.64 -8.53
CA VAL A 39 8.68 -4.30 -8.12
C VAL A 39 9.81 -4.04 -9.12
N ASP A 40 9.52 -4.12 -10.42
CA ASP A 40 10.49 -3.85 -11.48
C ASP A 40 10.87 -2.37 -11.55
N ALA A 41 9.93 -1.45 -11.28
CA ALA A 41 10.17 -0.01 -11.24
C ALA A 41 11.03 0.43 -10.02
N ALA A 42 11.26 -0.44 -9.07
CA ALA A 42 12.03 -0.12 -7.85
C ALA A 42 13.55 -0.03 -8.09
N HIS A 43 14.06 -0.60 -9.20
CA HIS A 43 15.49 -0.54 -9.57
C HIS A 43 16.45 -0.87 -8.42
N LEU A 44 16.16 -1.98 -7.70
CA LEU A 44 16.97 -2.41 -6.54
C LEU A 44 18.09 -3.39 -6.89
N GLU A 45 18.38 -3.57 -8.18
CA GLU A 45 19.44 -4.45 -8.66
C GLU A 45 20.78 -4.01 -8.08
N GLY A 46 21.51 -4.96 -7.49
CA GLY A 46 22.80 -4.72 -6.83
C GLY A 46 22.71 -4.30 -5.36
N LYS A 47 21.54 -4.00 -4.81
CA LYS A 47 21.39 -3.83 -3.36
C LYS A 47 21.23 -5.18 -2.68
N THR A 48 22.11 -5.49 -1.73
CA THR A 48 22.12 -6.82 -1.06
C THR A 48 21.01 -6.98 -0.04
N LYS A 49 20.65 -5.92 0.69
CA LYS A 49 19.58 -5.91 1.72
C LYS A 49 18.78 -4.62 1.64
N PRO A 50 17.98 -4.41 0.58
CA PRO A 50 17.22 -3.19 0.46
C PRO A 50 16.14 -3.10 1.56
N ARG A 51 15.91 -1.90 2.07
CA ARG A 51 14.81 -1.59 3.00
C ARG A 51 13.61 -1.07 2.23
N ILE A 52 12.49 -1.75 2.36
CA ILE A 52 11.28 -1.50 1.57
C ILE A 52 10.11 -1.26 2.52
N LEU A 53 9.40 -0.15 2.31
CA LEU A 53 8.19 0.22 3.06
C LEU A 53 7.00 0.30 2.11
N ASP A 54 5.94 -0.44 2.41
CA ASP A 54 4.66 -0.34 1.71
C ASP A 54 3.63 0.30 2.64
N ILE A 55 3.22 1.53 2.30
CA ILE A 55 2.30 2.35 3.10
C ILE A 55 0.89 2.12 2.60
N CYS A 56 -0.07 2.01 3.54
CA CYS A 56 -1.44 1.57 3.24
C CYS A 56 -1.42 0.20 2.54
N CYS A 57 -0.60 -0.71 3.06
CA CYS A 57 -0.30 -1.99 2.43
C CYS A 57 -1.50 -2.93 2.31
N GLY A 58 -2.61 -2.63 3.01
CA GLY A 58 -3.83 -3.43 3.01
C GLY A 58 -3.54 -4.89 3.37
N THR A 59 -3.94 -5.82 2.51
CA THR A 59 -3.69 -7.26 2.69
C THR A 59 -2.30 -7.72 2.25
N GLY A 60 -1.36 -6.78 2.05
CA GLY A 60 0.06 -7.04 1.87
C GLY A 60 0.49 -7.54 0.50
N SER A 61 -0.35 -7.46 -0.52
CA SER A 61 -0.05 -8.06 -1.83
C SER A 61 1.20 -7.48 -2.49
N VAL A 62 1.42 -6.16 -2.41
CA VAL A 62 2.59 -5.49 -2.98
C VAL A 62 3.87 -5.83 -2.20
N ILE A 63 3.83 -5.69 -0.87
CA ILE A 63 5.04 -5.96 -0.06
C ILE A 63 5.45 -7.44 -0.10
N LEU A 64 4.50 -8.36 -0.27
CA LEU A 64 4.77 -9.78 -0.50
C LEU A 64 5.52 -9.99 -1.84
N ALA A 65 5.08 -9.35 -2.93
CA ALA A 65 5.75 -9.43 -4.22
C ALA A 65 7.20 -8.88 -4.13
N PHE A 66 7.41 -7.76 -3.42
CA PHE A 66 8.75 -7.27 -3.13
C PHE A 66 9.59 -8.28 -2.37
N LYS A 67 9.04 -8.91 -1.33
CA LYS A 67 9.74 -9.90 -0.51
C LYS A 67 10.08 -11.18 -1.26
N GLU A 68 9.27 -11.57 -2.22
CA GLU A 68 9.55 -12.69 -3.11
C GLU A 68 10.69 -12.38 -4.08
N ARG A 69 10.68 -11.18 -4.67
CA ARG A 69 11.69 -10.74 -5.64
C ARG A 69 13.03 -10.43 -4.98
N TYR A 70 13.00 -9.86 -3.75
CA TYR A 70 14.17 -9.49 -2.96
C TYR A 70 14.14 -10.20 -1.59
N PRO A 71 14.49 -11.50 -1.53
CA PRO A 71 14.33 -12.32 -0.31
C PRO A 71 15.11 -11.79 0.90
N GLU A 72 16.26 -11.16 0.65
CA GLU A 72 17.12 -10.59 1.70
C GLU A 72 16.68 -9.18 2.17
N SER A 73 15.66 -8.60 1.54
CA SER A 73 15.18 -7.27 1.89
C SER A 73 14.63 -7.20 3.32
N GLU A 74 14.73 -6.05 3.94
CA GLU A 74 13.96 -5.66 5.11
C GLU A 74 12.63 -5.08 4.64
N ALA A 75 11.55 -5.87 4.67
CA ALA A 75 10.25 -5.52 4.14
C ALA A 75 9.27 -5.18 5.27
N ILE A 76 8.65 -4.00 5.19
CA ILE A 76 7.70 -3.49 6.18
C ILE A 76 6.40 -3.12 5.48
N GLY A 77 5.28 -3.72 5.93
CA GLY A 77 3.92 -3.31 5.57
C GLY A 77 3.33 -2.44 6.67
N TYR A 78 2.81 -1.27 6.30
CA TYR A 78 2.26 -0.29 7.23
C TYR A 78 0.84 0.06 6.85
N ASP A 79 -0.12 -0.17 7.74
CA ASP A 79 -1.54 0.12 7.49
C ASP A 79 -2.27 0.55 8.78
N PHE A 80 -3.35 1.29 8.64
CA PHE A 80 -4.15 1.75 9.77
C PHE A 80 -5.21 0.75 10.24
N SER A 81 -5.48 -0.29 9.45
CA SER A 81 -6.50 -1.32 9.71
C SER A 81 -5.87 -2.60 10.24
N PRO A 82 -6.09 -2.96 11.51
CA PRO A 82 -5.61 -4.23 12.04
C PRO A 82 -6.25 -5.44 11.34
N GLY A 83 -7.46 -5.29 10.77
CA GLY A 83 -8.10 -6.34 9.98
C GLY A 83 -7.34 -6.64 8.68
N MET A 84 -6.88 -5.59 7.98
CA MET A 84 -6.03 -5.73 6.80
C MET A 84 -4.70 -6.37 7.14
N LEU A 85 -4.04 -5.90 8.21
CA LEU A 85 -2.74 -6.45 8.65
C LEU A 85 -2.82 -7.91 9.05
N ARG A 86 -3.90 -8.35 9.71
CA ARG A 86 -4.11 -9.79 9.99
C ARG A 86 -4.14 -10.60 8.69
N LYS A 87 -4.85 -10.13 7.65
CA LYS A 87 -4.89 -10.80 6.36
C LYS A 87 -3.53 -10.81 5.65
N ALA A 88 -2.77 -9.74 5.77
CA ALA A 88 -1.41 -9.68 5.27
C ALA A 88 -0.49 -10.70 5.98
N GLN A 89 -0.58 -10.80 7.31
CA GLN A 89 0.15 -11.78 8.11
C GLN A 89 -0.22 -13.22 7.75
N GLU A 90 -1.52 -13.51 7.54
CA GLU A 90 -2.00 -14.82 7.09
C GLU A 90 -1.39 -15.25 5.74
N LYS A 91 -1.10 -14.30 4.85
CA LYS A 91 -0.45 -14.56 3.55
C LYS A 91 1.06 -14.74 3.66
N ASP A 92 1.72 -14.08 4.60
CA ASP A 92 3.16 -14.23 4.84
C ASP A 92 3.47 -15.49 5.62
N LEU A 93 3.28 -16.64 4.97
CA LEU A 93 3.45 -17.98 5.59
C LEU A 93 4.83 -18.23 6.21
N LYS A 94 5.83 -17.44 5.84
CA LYS A 94 7.22 -17.57 6.34
C LYS A 94 7.55 -16.54 7.41
N GLY A 95 6.65 -15.62 7.74
CA GLY A 95 6.87 -14.57 8.73
C GLY A 95 8.07 -13.66 8.41
N ARG A 96 8.24 -13.32 7.14
CA ARG A 96 9.42 -12.57 6.64
C ARG A 96 9.20 -11.06 6.55
N ILE A 97 7.96 -10.61 6.79
CA ILE A 97 7.56 -9.21 6.65
C ILE A 97 7.15 -8.69 8.03
N ILE A 98 7.56 -7.48 8.36
CA ILE A 98 7.12 -6.78 9.56
C ILE A 98 5.88 -5.98 9.23
N PHE A 99 4.76 -6.27 9.89
CA PHE A 99 3.52 -5.52 9.73
C PHE A 99 3.29 -4.62 10.94
N ILE A 100 3.09 -3.32 10.67
CA ILE A 100 2.94 -2.29 11.70
C ILE A 100 1.64 -1.53 11.50
N GLU A 101 0.85 -1.38 12.58
CA GLU A 101 -0.36 -0.58 12.58
C GLU A 101 -0.02 0.90 12.78
N GLY A 102 -0.58 1.77 11.93
CA GLY A 102 -0.46 3.22 12.09
C GLY A 102 -1.06 4.04 10.96
N THR A 103 -0.90 5.35 11.06
CA THR A 103 -1.43 6.29 10.06
C THR A 103 -0.34 6.78 9.11
N ALA A 104 -0.63 6.78 7.82
CA ALA A 104 0.29 7.31 6.80
C ALA A 104 0.69 8.77 7.01
N ALA A 105 -0.10 9.54 7.78
CA ALA A 105 0.19 10.95 8.09
C ALA A 105 1.32 11.14 9.11
N THR A 106 1.81 10.07 9.74
CA THR A 106 2.92 10.11 10.71
C THR A 106 3.56 8.73 10.75
N LEU A 107 4.76 8.62 10.23
CA LEU A 107 5.49 7.35 10.15
C LEU A 107 6.53 7.27 11.29
N PRO A 108 6.59 6.17 12.04
CA PRO A 108 7.52 6.00 13.16
C PRO A 108 8.91 5.55 12.68
N PHE A 109 9.40 6.15 11.60
CA PHE A 109 10.68 5.80 11.00
C PHE A 109 11.57 7.03 10.88
N ASP A 110 12.89 6.81 10.91
CA ASP A 110 13.88 7.87 10.73
C ASP A 110 13.89 8.39 9.28
N ASP A 111 14.38 9.61 9.11
CA ASP A 111 14.61 10.24 7.82
C ASP A 111 15.56 9.38 6.99
N SER A 112 15.35 9.32 5.67
CA SER A 112 16.25 8.65 4.72
C SER A 112 16.58 7.21 5.12
N SER A 113 15.60 6.45 5.59
CA SER A 113 15.79 5.09 6.12
C SER A 113 15.42 3.99 5.14
N PHE A 114 14.67 4.28 4.05
CA PHE A 114 14.22 3.28 3.09
C PHE A 114 14.79 3.51 1.70
N ASP A 115 15.10 2.42 1.01
CA ASP A 115 15.51 2.44 -0.40
C ASP A 115 14.29 2.61 -1.32
N VAL A 116 13.15 2.03 -0.94
CA VAL A 116 11.88 2.16 -1.66
C VAL A 116 10.74 2.36 -0.68
N VAL A 117 9.87 3.30 -1.00
CA VAL A 117 8.58 3.53 -0.32
C VAL A 117 7.46 3.40 -1.35
N THR A 118 6.51 2.51 -1.12
CA THR A 118 5.38 2.31 -2.03
C THR A 118 4.06 2.70 -1.38
N CYS A 119 3.10 3.09 -2.20
CA CYS A 119 1.70 3.19 -1.84
C CYS A 119 0.85 2.90 -3.07
N SER A 120 0.05 1.83 -3.02
CA SER A 120 -0.77 1.42 -4.14
C SER A 120 -2.25 1.51 -3.82
N HIS A 121 -3.02 2.12 -4.74
CA HIS A 121 -4.48 2.21 -4.70
C HIS A 121 -5.06 2.76 -3.39
N ALA A 122 -4.35 3.66 -2.71
CA ALA A 122 -4.77 4.20 -1.42
C ALA A 122 -4.70 5.72 -1.30
N LEU A 123 -3.87 6.40 -2.08
CA LEU A 123 -3.73 7.86 -1.98
C LEU A 123 -5.01 8.61 -2.30
N TYR A 124 -5.85 8.10 -3.21
CA TYR A 124 -7.13 8.73 -3.56
C TYR A 124 -8.11 8.74 -2.37
N GLU A 125 -7.97 7.78 -1.45
CA GLU A 125 -8.79 7.71 -0.24
C GLU A 125 -8.31 8.65 0.87
N LEU A 126 -7.03 8.98 0.88
CA LEU A 126 -6.48 9.96 1.81
C LEU A 126 -6.92 11.36 1.37
N LYS A 127 -7.68 12.05 2.21
CA LYS A 127 -8.28 13.36 1.86
C LYS A 127 -7.57 14.51 2.56
N GLY A 128 -7.46 15.64 1.83
CA GLY A 128 -6.94 16.90 2.37
C GLY A 128 -5.58 16.75 3.02
N GLU A 129 -5.46 17.30 4.22
CA GLU A 129 -4.21 17.35 5.00
C GLU A 129 -3.57 15.97 5.26
N THR A 130 -4.38 14.90 5.37
CA THR A 130 -3.86 13.54 5.57
C THR A 130 -3.05 13.07 4.37
N ARG A 131 -3.51 13.36 3.14
CA ARG A 131 -2.78 13.03 1.90
C ARG A 131 -1.47 13.81 1.80
N GLU A 132 -1.51 15.10 2.07
CA GLU A 132 -0.33 15.96 2.04
C GLU A 132 0.72 15.47 3.04
N LYS A 133 0.31 15.19 4.27
CA LYS A 133 1.21 14.65 5.30
C LYS A 133 1.78 13.28 4.90
N ALA A 134 0.97 12.39 4.33
CA ALA A 134 1.46 11.09 3.87
C ALA A 134 2.54 11.24 2.80
N LEU A 135 2.36 12.14 1.81
CA LEU A 135 3.36 12.42 0.78
C LEU A 135 4.64 13.04 1.36
N GLN A 136 4.50 13.93 2.35
CA GLN A 136 5.66 14.50 3.07
C GLN A 136 6.43 13.44 3.84
N GLU A 137 5.73 12.54 4.53
CA GLU A 137 6.33 11.44 5.27
C GLU A 137 7.04 10.45 4.33
N MET A 138 6.41 10.08 3.21
CA MET A 138 7.07 9.25 2.20
C MET A 138 8.38 9.86 1.71
N LYS A 139 8.35 11.17 1.39
CA LYS A 139 9.54 11.92 0.98
C LYS A 139 10.59 11.99 2.10
N ARG A 140 10.17 12.10 3.37
CA ARG A 140 11.09 12.19 4.51
C ARG A 140 11.82 10.87 4.76
N VAL A 141 11.10 9.75 4.72
CA VAL A 141 11.67 8.44 5.07
C VAL A 141 12.42 7.76 3.93
N VAL A 142 12.18 8.14 2.66
CA VAL A 142 12.95 7.62 1.54
C VAL A 142 14.35 8.24 1.50
N ARG A 143 15.35 7.44 1.15
CA ARG A 143 16.74 7.89 0.94
C ARG A 143 16.85 8.85 -0.26
N PRO A 144 17.85 9.73 -0.30
CA PRO A 144 18.05 10.63 -1.45
C PRO A 144 18.22 9.92 -2.80
N ASP A 145 18.76 8.71 -2.79
CA ASP A 145 18.95 7.82 -3.95
C ASP A 145 17.86 6.74 -4.07
N GLY A 146 16.84 6.82 -3.23
CA GLY A 146 15.71 5.89 -3.20
C GLY A 146 14.53 6.33 -4.07
N TYR A 147 13.51 5.50 -4.10
CA TYR A 147 12.31 5.71 -4.92
C TYR A 147 11.04 5.77 -4.08
N VAL A 148 10.16 6.72 -4.41
CA VAL A 148 8.76 6.70 -4.00
C VAL A 148 7.94 6.23 -5.20
N LEU A 149 7.27 5.09 -5.07
CA LEU A 149 6.48 4.47 -6.12
C LEU A 149 4.99 4.56 -5.76
N LEU A 150 4.24 5.23 -6.60
CA LEU A 150 2.81 5.43 -6.41
C LEU A 150 2.06 4.76 -7.56
N MET A 151 1.04 3.98 -7.23
CA MET A 151 0.16 3.37 -8.20
C MET A 151 -1.29 3.64 -7.83
N GLU A 152 -2.04 4.19 -8.79
CA GLU A 152 -3.44 4.55 -8.58
C GLU A 152 -4.30 4.09 -9.76
N HIS A 153 -5.59 3.92 -9.50
CA HIS A 153 -6.54 3.65 -10.57
C HIS A 153 -6.75 4.87 -11.47
N GLU A 154 -6.80 4.64 -12.76
CA GLU A 154 -7.25 5.69 -13.68
C GLU A 154 -8.74 5.98 -13.43
N VAL A 155 -9.10 7.26 -13.33
CA VAL A 155 -10.51 7.66 -13.23
C VAL A 155 -11.25 7.21 -14.49
N PRO A 156 -12.33 6.44 -14.36
CA PRO A 156 -13.06 5.92 -15.52
C PRO A 156 -13.46 7.04 -16.49
N ARG A 157 -13.20 6.87 -17.78
CA ARG A 157 -13.54 7.86 -18.81
C ARG A 157 -15.03 7.87 -19.14
N HIS A 158 -15.68 6.71 -19.01
CA HIS A 158 -17.12 6.60 -19.30
C HIS A 158 -17.95 7.34 -18.24
N PRO A 159 -18.85 8.28 -18.62
CA PRO A 159 -19.50 9.18 -17.69
C PRO A 159 -20.36 8.47 -16.63
N VAL A 160 -21.03 7.37 -16.98
CA VAL A 160 -21.83 6.59 -16.03
C VAL A 160 -20.95 5.88 -15.02
N ILE A 161 -19.85 5.25 -15.48
CA ILE A 161 -18.90 4.55 -14.59
C ILE A 161 -18.18 5.57 -13.70
N LYS A 162 -17.80 6.73 -14.26
CA LYS A 162 -17.23 7.85 -13.51
C LYS A 162 -18.18 8.34 -12.42
N PHE A 163 -19.45 8.49 -12.72
CA PHE A 163 -20.47 8.87 -11.74
C PHE A 163 -20.59 7.83 -10.63
N LEU A 164 -20.68 6.53 -10.97
CA LEU A 164 -20.72 5.44 -10.00
C LEU A 164 -19.46 5.40 -9.13
N PHE A 165 -18.28 5.62 -9.73
CA PHE A 165 -17.01 5.73 -9.01
C PHE A 165 -17.01 6.85 -7.97
N TYR A 166 -17.58 8.02 -8.28
CA TYR A 166 -17.64 9.15 -7.35
C TYR A 166 -18.69 9.00 -6.25
N ILE A 167 -19.76 8.24 -6.44
CA ILE A 167 -20.76 7.99 -5.39
C ILE A 167 -20.37 6.83 -4.48
N SER A 168 -19.47 5.94 -4.90
CA SER A 168 -18.96 4.82 -4.08
C SER A 168 -17.75 5.22 -3.22
N ASN A 169 -17.15 6.38 -3.48
CA ASN A 169 -16.06 6.98 -2.73
C ASN A 169 -16.50 8.23 -1.98
#